data_9d931782e19c3054747ee4468e74e67d
#
_entry.id   9d931782e19c3054747ee4468e74e67d
#
_cell.length_a   1.000
_cell.length_b   1.000
_cell.length_c   1.000
_cell.angle_alpha   90.00
_cell.angle_beta   90.00
_cell.angle_gamma   90.00
#
_symmetry.space_group_name_H-M   'P 1'
#
loop_
_entity.id
_entity.type
_entity.pdbx_description
1 polymer ?
#
loop_
_entity_poly.entity_id
_entity_poly.type
_entity_poly.pdbx_seq_one_letter_code
_entity_poly.pdbx_strand_id
1 'polypeptide(L)'
;MMYGSRRTLELLDAQAVKQITSDDILSELDAKMIESKKERQKFYDQRNALTKVIRDRSRQEELNEILYEAIQSGNLPQLNYQRTEIEPSDNDLLVSLNDIHYGANVQNYWNTYNSDICRDMMCRYLDKIISIGETHGSENCIVWANGDEISGNIHQSIAVTNKETVIEQIKGVSELIAEFLAELSKHFRQVTYVSVAGNHSRIDPNKDKA
;
A
#
# COMPACT_ATOMS: atom_id res chain seq x y z
N MET A 1 -66.88 43.58 -48.88
CA MET A 1 -66.51 42.80 -47.68
C MET A 1 -65.25 41.95 -47.95
N MET A 2 -64.13 42.52 -48.26
CA MET A 2 -62.87 41.75 -48.44
C MET A 2 -61.64 42.33 -47.73
N TYR A 3 -61.78 43.31 -46.86
CA TYR A 3 -60.64 43.96 -46.15
C TYR A 3 -60.40 43.37 -44.73
N GLY A 4 -61.35 42.56 -44.21
CA GLY A 4 -61.16 42.01 -42.82
C GLY A 4 -60.37 40.70 -42.77
N SER A 5 -60.38 39.95 -43.88
CA SER A 5 -59.75 38.59 -43.84
C SER A 5 -58.21 38.60 -43.96
N ARG A 6 -57.64 39.62 -44.67
CA ARG A 6 -56.18 39.72 -44.82
C ARG A 6 -55.52 40.12 -43.55
N ARG A 7 -56.05 41.09 -42.79
CA ARG A 7 -55.52 41.59 -41.56
C ARG A 7 -55.58 40.57 -40.39
N THR A 8 -56.61 39.72 -40.44
CA THR A 8 -56.75 38.61 -39.46
C THR A 8 -55.81 37.47 -39.80
N LEU A 9 -55.50 37.20 -41.05
CA LEU A 9 -54.50 36.20 -41.47
C LEU A 9 -53.10 36.68 -41.14
N GLU A 10 -52.74 37.96 -41.35
CA GLU A 10 -51.44 38.55 -41.01
C GLU A 10 -51.24 38.56 -39.49
N LEU A 11 -52.28 38.79 -38.68
CA LEU A 11 -52.21 38.72 -37.22
C LEU A 11 -52.07 37.29 -36.69
N LEU A 12 -52.72 36.32 -37.34
CA LEU A 12 -52.56 34.91 -36.99
C LEU A 12 -51.19 34.38 -37.37
N ASP A 13 -50.67 34.77 -38.55
CA ASP A 13 -49.31 34.43 -38.94
C ASP A 13 -48.25 35.07 -38.01
N ALA A 14 -48.45 36.33 -37.63
CA ALA A 14 -47.56 37.01 -36.66
C ALA A 14 -47.62 36.41 -35.27
N GLN A 15 -48.78 35.92 -34.82
CA GLN A 15 -48.92 35.19 -33.56
C GLN A 15 -48.30 33.79 -33.64
N ALA A 16 -48.49 33.06 -34.75
CA ALA A 16 -47.87 31.78 -34.98
C ALA A 16 -46.32 31.88 -35.05
N VAL A 17 -45.82 32.87 -35.76
CA VAL A 17 -44.35 33.14 -35.84
C VAL A 17 -43.79 33.52 -34.45
N LYS A 18 -44.52 34.33 -33.65
CA LYS A 18 -44.11 34.66 -32.26
C LYS A 18 -44.11 33.45 -31.37
N GLN A 19 -45.02 32.53 -31.52
CA GLN A 19 -45.13 31.32 -30.72
C GLN A 19 -44.04 30.31 -31.10
N ILE A 20 -43.78 30.13 -32.41
CA ILE A 20 -42.68 29.30 -32.92
C ILE A 20 -41.33 29.83 -32.45
N THR A 21 -41.05 31.13 -32.52
CA THR A 21 -39.80 31.74 -32.03
C THR A 21 -39.66 31.67 -30.52
N SER A 22 -40.74 31.67 -29.72
CA SER A 22 -40.65 31.53 -28.28
C SER A 22 -40.37 30.08 -27.87
N ASP A 23 -40.96 29.09 -28.54
CA ASP A 23 -40.72 27.68 -28.27
C ASP A 23 -39.29 27.26 -28.70
N ASP A 24 -38.79 27.79 -29.81
CA ASP A 24 -37.41 27.59 -30.26
C ASP A 24 -36.41 28.19 -29.25
N ILE A 25 -36.67 29.39 -28.74
CA ILE A 25 -35.82 30.02 -27.71
C ILE A 25 -35.87 29.23 -26.40
N LEU A 26 -37.01 28.73 -25.98
CA LEU A 26 -37.14 27.91 -24.77
C LEU A 26 -36.37 26.59 -24.92
N SER A 27 -36.49 25.93 -26.08
CA SER A 27 -35.77 24.68 -26.34
C SER A 27 -34.26 24.88 -26.37
N GLU A 28 -33.77 25.98 -26.94
CA GLU A 28 -32.35 26.33 -26.94
C GLU A 28 -31.84 26.66 -25.53
N LEU A 29 -32.66 27.33 -24.73
CA LEU A 29 -32.36 27.63 -23.32
C LEU A 29 -32.28 26.37 -22.48
N ASP A 30 -33.19 25.43 -22.67
CA ASP A 30 -33.18 24.13 -21.98
C ASP A 30 -31.94 23.31 -22.38
N ALA A 31 -31.58 23.30 -23.68
CA ALA A 31 -30.38 22.63 -24.15
C ALA A 31 -29.12 23.20 -23.51
N LYS A 32 -28.98 24.53 -23.44
CA LYS A 32 -27.87 25.23 -22.80
C LYS A 32 -27.84 24.98 -21.28
N MET A 33 -29.00 24.92 -20.62
CA MET A 33 -29.07 24.57 -19.20
C MET A 33 -28.64 23.13 -18.93
N ILE A 34 -28.97 22.18 -19.79
CA ILE A 34 -28.54 20.79 -19.70
C ILE A 34 -27.04 20.71 -19.93
N GLU A 35 -26.50 21.39 -20.91
CA GLU A 35 -25.06 21.45 -21.19
C GLU A 35 -24.26 22.04 -20.00
N SER A 36 -24.72 23.17 -19.48
CA SER A 36 -24.11 23.79 -18.29
C SER A 36 -24.15 22.88 -17.05
N LYS A 37 -25.25 22.13 -16.84
CA LYS A 37 -25.33 21.13 -15.78
C LYS A 37 -24.33 20.00 -15.98
N LYS A 38 -24.16 19.50 -17.22
CA LYS A 38 -23.18 18.47 -17.55
C LYS A 38 -21.74 18.95 -17.33
N GLU A 39 -21.42 20.17 -17.72
CA GLU A 39 -20.10 20.77 -17.49
C GLU A 39 -19.82 20.97 -16.00
N ARG A 40 -20.79 21.45 -15.24
CA ARG A 40 -20.68 21.53 -13.77
C ARG A 40 -20.41 20.17 -13.15
N GLN A 41 -21.13 19.14 -13.58
CA GLN A 41 -20.93 17.79 -13.05
C GLN A 41 -19.53 17.28 -13.36
N LYS A 42 -19.06 17.43 -14.60
CA LYS A 42 -17.68 17.07 -14.99
C LYS A 42 -16.63 17.79 -14.12
N PHE A 43 -16.84 19.09 -13.90
CA PHE A 43 -15.91 19.86 -13.05
C PHE A 43 -15.93 19.36 -11.59
N TYR A 44 -17.09 19.03 -11.06
CA TYR A 44 -17.21 18.44 -9.72
C TYR A 44 -16.51 17.11 -9.60
N ASP A 45 -16.68 16.24 -10.59
CA ASP A 45 -16.06 14.92 -10.64
C ASP A 45 -14.53 15.02 -10.73
N GLN A 46 -14.02 15.91 -11.59
CA GLN A 46 -12.59 16.19 -11.72
C GLN A 46 -12.01 16.76 -10.43
N ARG A 47 -12.70 17.70 -9.79
CA ARG A 47 -12.28 18.27 -8.50
C ARG A 47 -12.23 17.22 -7.40
N ASN A 48 -13.23 16.34 -7.32
CA ASN A 48 -13.27 15.27 -6.34
C ASN A 48 -12.15 14.26 -6.57
N ALA A 49 -11.89 13.88 -7.82
CA ALA A 49 -10.79 13.02 -8.20
C ALA A 49 -9.43 13.64 -7.81
N LEU A 50 -9.21 14.92 -8.13
CA LEU A 50 -7.98 15.63 -7.77
C LEU A 50 -7.82 15.74 -6.24
N THR A 51 -8.88 16.09 -5.52
CA THR A 51 -8.85 16.18 -4.05
C THR A 51 -8.49 14.83 -3.43
N LYS A 52 -8.99 13.73 -4.01
CA LYS A 52 -8.64 12.38 -3.57
C LYS A 52 -7.15 12.09 -3.77
N VAL A 53 -6.62 12.36 -4.95
CA VAL A 53 -5.18 12.18 -5.26
C VAL A 53 -4.30 13.00 -4.32
N ILE A 54 -4.65 14.26 -4.06
CA ILE A 54 -3.90 15.13 -3.13
C ILE A 54 -3.91 14.54 -1.71
N ARG A 55 -5.07 14.07 -1.23
CA ARG A 55 -5.18 13.47 0.11
C ARG A 55 -4.36 12.19 0.23
N ASP A 56 -4.43 11.33 -0.79
CA ASP A 56 -3.70 10.06 -0.78
C ASP A 56 -2.19 10.33 -0.79
N ARG A 57 -1.74 11.32 -1.58
CA ARG A 57 -0.33 11.72 -1.62
C ARG A 57 0.15 12.35 -0.29
N SER A 58 -0.64 13.24 0.31
CA SER A 58 -0.29 13.85 1.59
C SER A 58 -0.19 12.81 2.72
N ARG A 59 -1.10 11.82 2.73
CA ARG A 59 -1.02 10.70 3.68
C ARG A 59 0.23 9.85 3.48
N GLN A 60 0.63 9.64 2.23
CA GLN A 60 1.83 8.88 1.93
C GLN A 60 3.10 9.63 2.32
N GLU A 61 3.14 10.94 2.11
CA GLU A 61 4.24 11.81 2.56
C GLU A 61 4.35 11.82 4.09
N GLU A 62 3.23 12.00 4.80
CA GLU A 62 3.17 11.92 6.27
C GLU A 62 3.63 10.55 6.80
N LEU A 63 3.18 9.45 6.18
CA LEU A 63 3.61 8.11 6.54
C LEU A 63 5.12 7.93 6.34
N ASN A 64 5.67 8.42 5.23
CA ASN A 64 7.10 8.35 4.96
C ASN A 64 7.91 9.14 5.97
N GLU A 65 7.45 10.33 6.38
CA GLU A 65 8.11 11.13 7.42
C GLU A 65 8.12 10.38 8.76
N ILE A 66 6.99 9.82 9.18
CA ILE A 66 6.88 9.06 10.42
C ILE A 66 7.76 7.80 10.37
N LEU A 67 7.78 7.10 9.23
CA LEU A 67 8.67 5.94 9.03
C LEU A 67 10.14 6.33 9.10
N TYR A 68 10.51 7.45 8.46
CA TYR A 68 11.88 7.94 8.49
C TYR A 68 12.32 8.28 9.92
N GLU A 69 11.47 8.99 10.69
CA GLU A 69 11.73 9.30 12.08
C GLU A 69 11.83 8.03 12.96
N ALA A 70 10.94 7.06 12.72
CA ALA A 70 10.96 5.78 13.43
C ALA A 70 12.25 4.98 13.17
N ILE A 71 12.72 4.94 11.92
CA ILE A 71 13.97 4.27 11.53
C ILE A 71 15.18 5.01 12.15
N GLN A 72 15.19 6.35 12.13
CA GLN A 72 16.26 7.16 12.73
C GLN A 72 16.34 6.97 14.24
N SER A 73 15.22 6.76 14.91
CA SER A 73 15.13 6.52 16.35
C SER A 73 15.38 5.05 16.74
N GLY A 74 15.48 4.15 15.77
CA GLY A 74 15.70 2.73 15.99
C GLY A 74 17.11 2.41 16.50
N ASN A 75 17.21 1.38 17.34
CA ASN A 75 18.48 0.81 17.75
C ASN A 75 18.99 -0.11 16.64
N LEU A 76 19.71 0.45 15.68
CA LEU A 76 20.37 -0.38 14.69
C LEU A 76 21.46 -1.22 15.36
N PRO A 77 21.59 -2.51 15.03
CA PRO A 77 22.62 -3.37 15.60
C PRO A 77 23.99 -2.80 15.26
N GLN A 78 24.86 -2.73 16.28
CA GLN A 78 26.25 -2.38 16.04
C GLN A 78 26.93 -3.58 15.37
N LEU A 79 27.26 -3.43 14.10
CA LEU A 79 27.98 -4.44 13.33
C LEU A 79 29.43 -4.48 13.80
N ASN A 80 29.72 -5.30 14.80
CA ASN A 80 31.10 -5.63 15.15
C ASN A 80 31.62 -6.67 14.15
N TYR A 81 32.29 -6.21 13.13
CA TYR A 81 32.93 -7.06 12.12
C TYR A 81 34.18 -7.75 12.70
N GLN A 82 34.00 -8.79 13.48
CA GLN A 82 35.03 -9.83 13.56
C GLN A 82 34.63 -10.90 12.53
N ARG A 83 35.22 -10.78 11.37
CA ARG A 83 34.99 -11.74 10.28
C ARG A 83 35.70 -13.05 10.66
N THR A 84 34.94 -14.12 10.81
CA THR A 84 35.50 -15.47 10.87
C THR A 84 36.17 -15.76 9.52
N GLU A 85 37.36 -16.30 9.49
CA GLU A 85 37.97 -16.82 8.27
C GLU A 85 37.11 -18.01 7.82
N ILE A 86 36.45 -17.87 6.68
CA ILE A 86 35.57 -18.89 6.11
C ILE A 86 36.32 -19.52 4.95
N GLU A 87 36.50 -20.83 5.04
CA GLU A 87 37.14 -21.59 3.98
C GLU A 87 36.32 -21.52 2.69
N PRO A 88 36.95 -21.33 1.51
CA PRO A 88 36.24 -21.33 0.25
C PRO A 88 35.53 -22.68 0.02
N SER A 89 34.31 -22.61 -0.47
CA SER A 89 33.48 -23.78 -0.76
C SER A 89 32.61 -23.55 -2.00
N ASP A 90 32.23 -24.63 -2.65
CA ASP A 90 31.27 -24.61 -3.78
C ASP A 90 29.80 -24.65 -3.29
N ASN A 91 29.58 -24.65 -1.97
CA ASN A 91 28.24 -24.72 -1.39
C ASN A 91 27.76 -23.36 -0.92
N ASP A 92 26.57 -22.97 -1.35
CA ASP A 92 25.84 -21.81 -0.84
C ASP A 92 24.59 -22.28 -0.09
N LEU A 93 24.21 -21.53 0.94
CA LEU A 93 22.99 -21.78 1.70
C LEU A 93 21.87 -20.85 1.25
N LEU A 94 20.75 -21.42 0.86
CA LEU A 94 19.53 -20.67 0.57
C LEU A 94 18.57 -20.75 1.78
N VAL A 95 18.24 -19.61 2.31
CA VAL A 95 17.31 -19.42 3.46
C VAL A 95 16.03 -18.77 2.97
N SER A 96 14.89 -19.29 3.33
CA SER A 96 13.58 -18.71 3.00
C SER A 96 12.93 -18.11 4.25
N LEU A 97 12.61 -16.81 4.19
CA LEU A 97 11.82 -16.10 5.19
C LEU A 97 10.44 -15.82 4.60
N ASN A 98 9.41 -16.42 5.16
CA ASN A 98 8.05 -16.26 4.68
C ASN A 98 7.11 -16.03 5.86
N ASP A 99 6.06 -15.24 5.65
CA ASP A 99 4.92 -15.14 6.56
C ASP A 99 5.33 -14.88 8.02
N ILE A 100 6.25 -13.95 8.24
CA ILE A 100 6.70 -13.59 9.59
C ILE A 100 5.53 -12.99 10.37
N HIS A 101 4.70 -12.17 9.70
CA HIS A 101 3.53 -11.50 10.30
C HIS A 101 3.83 -10.85 11.64
N TYR A 102 4.95 -10.10 11.72
CA TYR A 102 5.31 -9.37 12.93
C TYR A 102 4.17 -8.45 13.37
N GLY A 103 3.87 -8.43 14.66
CA GLY A 103 2.74 -7.67 15.22
C GLY A 103 1.40 -8.41 15.22
N ALA A 104 1.30 -9.59 14.59
CA ALA A 104 0.13 -10.44 14.76
C ALA A 104 0.00 -10.84 16.22
N ASN A 105 -1.23 -10.76 16.76
CA ASN A 105 -1.52 -11.19 18.11
C ASN A 105 -2.61 -12.25 18.09
N VAL A 106 -2.20 -13.49 18.21
CA VAL A 106 -3.09 -14.68 18.22
C VAL A 106 -3.05 -15.32 19.58
N GLN A 107 -4.20 -15.50 20.19
CA GLN A 107 -4.33 -16.24 21.42
C GLN A 107 -5.61 -17.10 21.37
N ASN A 108 -5.45 -18.38 21.11
CA ASN A 108 -6.56 -19.32 21.11
C ASN A 108 -6.10 -20.68 21.70
N TYR A 109 -7.00 -21.64 21.75
CA TYR A 109 -6.70 -22.94 22.31
C TYR A 109 -5.56 -23.69 21.61
N TRP A 110 -5.36 -23.45 20.32
CA TRP A 110 -4.40 -24.18 19.49
C TRP A 110 -3.08 -23.45 19.31
N ASN A 111 -3.08 -22.12 19.39
CA ASN A 111 -1.93 -21.32 19.05
C ASN A 111 -1.86 -20.03 19.85
N THR A 112 -0.64 -19.68 20.22
CA THR A 112 -0.29 -18.35 20.75
C THR A 112 0.84 -17.78 19.92
N TYR A 113 0.65 -16.55 19.42
CA TYR A 113 1.65 -15.84 18.64
C TYR A 113 1.58 -14.36 18.95
N ASN A 114 2.73 -13.73 19.12
CA ASN A 114 2.91 -12.29 19.32
C ASN A 114 4.34 -11.90 18.93
N SER A 115 4.68 -10.61 19.02
CA SER A 115 5.99 -10.11 18.64
C SER A 115 7.14 -10.72 19.44
N ASP A 116 6.96 -11.04 20.73
CA ASP A 116 7.98 -11.70 21.56
C ASP A 116 8.24 -13.12 21.09
N ILE A 117 7.17 -13.88 20.85
CA ILE A 117 7.27 -15.26 20.31
C ILE A 117 7.90 -15.23 18.91
N CYS A 118 7.55 -14.24 18.08
CA CYS A 118 8.18 -14.04 16.78
C CYS A 118 9.71 -13.90 16.92
N ARG A 119 10.18 -13.03 17.83
CA ARG A 119 11.61 -12.85 18.11
C ARG A 119 12.28 -14.15 18.55
N ASP A 120 11.67 -14.89 19.46
CA ASP A 120 12.20 -16.18 19.91
C ASP A 120 12.29 -17.22 18.77
N MET A 121 11.27 -17.24 17.90
CA MET A 121 11.28 -18.14 16.73
C MET A 121 12.38 -17.75 15.75
N MET A 122 12.57 -16.46 15.49
CA MET A 122 13.62 -15.97 14.60
C MET A 122 15.03 -16.29 15.16
N CYS A 123 15.24 -16.14 16.47
CA CYS A 123 16.51 -16.55 17.10
C CYS A 123 16.78 -18.03 16.93
N ARG A 124 15.78 -18.89 17.21
CA ARG A 124 15.94 -20.34 17.03
C ARG A 124 16.15 -20.74 15.57
N TYR A 125 15.52 -20.02 14.64
CA TYR A 125 15.71 -20.24 13.22
C TYR A 125 17.12 -19.85 12.78
N LEU A 126 17.63 -18.72 13.26
CA LEU A 126 18.99 -18.27 13.05
C LEU A 126 20.03 -19.29 13.50
N ASP A 127 19.91 -19.79 14.75
CA ASP A 127 20.79 -20.84 15.27
C ASP A 127 20.80 -22.08 14.37
N LYS A 128 19.61 -22.46 13.88
CA LYS A 128 19.49 -23.63 13.00
C LYS A 128 20.14 -23.40 11.64
N ILE A 129 19.98 -22.21 11.07
CA ILE A 129 20.63 -21.84 9.80
C ILE A 129 22.15 -21.88 9.93
N ILE A 130 22.71 -21.30 10.99
CA ILE A 130 24.15 -21.31 11.25
C ILE A 130 24.63 -22.75 11.36
N SER A 131 23.98 -23.59 12.16
CA SER A 131 24.35 -25.00 12.33
C SER A 131 24.28 -25.81 11.03
N ILE A 132 23.30 -25.52 10.16
CA ILE A 132 23.20 -26.17 8.84
C ILE A 132 24.32 -25.67 7.93
N GLY A 133 24.58 -24.37 7.90
CA GLY A 133 25.64 -23.78 7.09
C GLY A 133 27.01 -24.36 7.46
N GLU A 134 27.33 -24.45 8.76
CA GLU A 134 28.55 -25.05 9.25
C GLU A 134 28.62 -26.56 8.88
N THR A 135 27.54 -27.31 9.07
CA THR A 135 27.52 -28.76 8.75
C THR A 135 27.80 -29.02 7.28
N HIS A 136 27.30 -28.17 6.39
CA HIS A 136 27.44 -28.32 4.95
C HIS A 136 28.63 -27.52 4.37
N GLY A 137 29.38 -26.81 5.19
CA GLY A 137 30.49 -25.97 4.76
C GLY A 137 30.06 -24.89 3.76
N SER A 138 28.94 -24.26 4.00
CA SER A 138 28.39 -23.23 3.09
C SER A 138 29.20 -21.95 3.18
N GLU A 139 29.72 -21.46 2.05
CA GLU A 139 30.51 -20.23 2.00
C GLU A 139 29.64 -18.98 2.09
N ASN A 140 28.56 -18.94 1.31
CA ASN A 140 27.67 -17.78 1.22
C ASN A 140 26.26 -18.14 1.69
N CYS A 141 25.51 -17.14 2.11
CA CYS A 141 24.10 -17.26 2.51
C CYS A 141 23.22 -16.33 1.70
N ILE A 142 22.20 -16.87 1.07
CA ILE A 142 21.19 -16.11 0.33
C ILE A 142 19.90 -16.19 1.14
N VAL A 143 19.46 -15.06 1.67
CA VAL A 143 18.20 -14.94 2.41
C VAL A 143 17.13 -14.39 1.48
N TRP A 144 16.13 -15.20 1.22
CA TRP A 144 15.01 -14.86 0.34
C TRP A 144 13.75 -14.63 1.18
N ALA A 145 13.34 -13.37 1.30
CA ALA A 145 12.11 -12.97 1.97
C ALA A 145 10.97 -12.87 0.94
N ASN A 146 9.97 -13.73 1.09
CA ASN A 146 8.85 -13.84 0.14
C ASN A 146 7.64 -12.96 0.53
N GLY A 147 7.85 -11.95 1.37
CA GLY A 147 6.83 -11.02 1.78
C GLY A 147 6.10 -11.44 3.06
N ASP A 148 5.12 -10.63 3.42
CA ASP A 148 4.29 -10.76 4.62
C ASP A 148 5.11 -10.73 5.93
N GLU A 149 6.13 -9.87 5.94
CA GLU A 149 6.97 -9.62 7.12
C GLU A 149 6.18 -9.00 8.27
N ILE A 150 5.16 -8.18 7.96
CA ILE A 150 4.26 -7.56 8.95
C ILE A 150 2.86 -8.17 8.88
N SER A 151 2.14 -8.09 9.99
CA SER A 151 0.72 -8.46 10.05
C SER A 151 -0.16 -7.49 9.27
N GLY A 152 0.20 -6.20 9.25
CA GLY A 152 -0.51 -5.16 8.52
C GLY A 152 -1.94 -4.91 8.98
N ASN A 153 -2.67 -4.13 8.21
CA ASN A 153 -4.07 -3.78 8.50
C ASN A 153 -5.02 -4.09 7.33
N ILE A 154 -4.56 -4.84 6.33
CA ILE A 154 -5.35 -5.11 5.13
C ILE A 154 -6.61 -5.93 5.41
N HIS A 155 -6.54 -6.84 6.38
CA HIS A 155 -7.66 -7.66 6.82
C HIS A 155 -8.21 -7.13 8.14
N GLN A 156 -9.45 -6.65 8.12
CA GLN A 156 -10.09 -6.02 9.29
C GLN A 156 -10.13 -6.97 10.51
N SER A 157 -10.30 -8.27 10.31
CA SER A 157 -10.29 -9.28 11.39
C SER A 157 -8.94 -9.38 12.08
N ILE A 158 -7.85 -9.18 11.36
CA ILE A 158 -6.48 -9.22 11.88
C ILE A 158 -6.11 -7.87 12.49
N ALA A 159 -6.45 -6.78 11.82
CA ALA A 159 -6.19 -5.43 12.28
C ALA A 159 -6.74 -5.15 13.69
N VAL A 160 -7.91 -5.69 14.02
CA VAL A 160 -8.55 -5.54 15.35
C VAL A 160 -7.79 -6.27 16.45
N THR A 161 -7.07 -7.35 16.12
CA THR A 161 -6.31 -8.14 17.10
C THR A 161 -4.88 -7.69 17.28
N ASN A 162 -4.33 -6.92 16.33
CA ASN A 162 -2.99 -6.38 16.43
C ASN A 162 -2.87 -5.44 17.64
N LYS A 163 -1.82 -5.58 18.43
CA LYS A 163 -1.50 -4.67 19.54
C LYS A 163 -0.66 -3.49 19.10
N GLU A 164 0.10 -3.67 18.03
CA GLU A 164 1.04 -2.72 17.48
C GLU A 164 0.45 -2.03 16.26
N THR A 165 0.71 -0.75 16.10
CA THR A 165 0.41 -0.02 14.88
C THR A 165 1.28 -0.54 13.72
N VAL A 166 0.85 -0.31 12.47
CA VAL A 166 1.65 -0.72 11.29
C VAL A 166 3.07 -0.15 11.33
N ILE A 167 3.24 1.07 11.83
CA ILE A 167 4.53 1.73 11.96
C ILE A 167 5.42 1.01 12.99
N GLU A 168 4.85 0.66 14.14
CA GLU A 168 5.56 -0.13 15.15
C GLU A 168 5.93 -1.53 14.63
N GLN A 169 5.06 -2.16 13.87
CA GLN A 169 5.34 -3.44 13.20
C GLN A 169 6.50 -3.32 12.21
N ILE A 170 6.50 -2.29 11.36
CA ILE A 170 7.58 -2.04 10.39
C ILE A 170 8.90 -1.81 11.12
N LYS A 171 8.90 -0.96 12.15
CA LYS A 171 10.08 -0.71 12.96
C LYS A 171 10.61 -1.99 13.60
N GLY A 172 9.74 -2.74 14.28
CA GLY A 172 10.13 -3.95 15.00
C GLY A 172 10.65 -5.05 14.09
N VAL A 173 10.01 -5.28 12.92
CA VAL A 173 10.49 -6.30 11.98
C VAL A 173 11.77 -5.86 11.28
N SER A 174 11.94 -4.56 11.00
CA SER A 174 13.18 -4.04 10.39
C SER A 174 14.37 -4.23 11.32
N GLU A 175 14.22 -3.93 12.61
CA GLU A 175 15.24 -4.19 13.62
C GLU A 175 15.56 -5.69 13.71
N LEU A 176 14.53 -6.54 13.77
CA LEU A 176 14.68 -7.99 13.86
C LEU A 176 15.42 -8.59 12.65
N ILE A 177 15.06 -8.18 11.43
CA ILE A 177 15.73 -8.62 10.21
C ILE A 177 17.17 -8.08 10.16
N ALA A 178 17.41 -6.85 10.56
CA ALA A 178 18.75 -6.29 10.61
C ALA A 178 19.67 -7.04 11.60
N GLU A 179 19.18 -7.37 12.79
CA GLU A 179 19.87 -8.22 13.76
C GLU A 179 20.18 -9.61 13.21
N PHE A 180 19.18 -10.23 12.55
CA PHE A 180 19.29 -11.54 11.92
C PHE A 180 20.38 -11.57 10.84
N LEU A 181 20.37 -10.58 9.92
CA LEU A 181 21.36 -10.47 8.86
C LEU A 181 22.76 -10.13 9.39
N ALA A 182 22.83 -9.29 10.42
CA ALA A 182 24.08 -8.95 11.09
C ALA A 182 24.74 -10.18 11.71
N GLU A 183 23.96 -11.05 12.34
CA GLU A 183 24.49 -12.27 12.92
C GLU A 183 24.93 -13.26 11.84
N LEU A 184 24.13 -13.48 10.80
CA LEU A 184 24.53 -14.32 9.65
C LEU A 184 25.86 -13.84 9.01
N SER A 185 26.08 -12.53 8.94
CA SER A 185 27.30 -11.96 8.36
C SER A 185 28.59 -12.30 9.11
N LYS A 186 28.50 -12.81 10.33
CA LYS A 186 29.65 -13.34 11.09
C LYS A 186 30.02 -14.76 10.70
N HIS A 187 29.05 -15.52 10.15
CA HIS A 187 29.17 -16.95 9.88
C HIS A 187 29.32 -17.27 8.40
N PHE A 188 29.02 -16.33 7.50
CA PHE A 188 29.11 -16.50 6.04
C PHE A 188 29.97 -15.41 5.42
N ARG A 189 30.69 -15.77 4.34
CA ARG A 189 31.55 -14.83 3.62
C ARG A 189 30.76 -13.68 3.00
N GLN A 190 29.59 -14.01 2.44
CA GLN A 190 28.66 -13.05 1.88
C GLN A 190 27.24 -13.43 2.28
N VAL A 191 26.48 -12.43 2.74
CA VAL A 191 25.04 -12.57 2.96
C VAL A 191 24.31 -11.68 1.94
N THR A 192 23.46 -12.28 1.12
CA THR A 192 22.64 -11.57 0.15
C THR A 192 21.19 -11.64 0.59
N TYR A 193 20.56 -10.49 0.79
CA TYR A 193 19.14 -10.40 1.14
C TYR A 193 18.34 -9.95 -0.07
N VAL A 194 17.32 -10.72 -0.43
CA VAL A 194 16.36 -10.41 -1.50
C VAL A 194 14.96 -10.45 -0.91
N SER A 195 14.19 -9.40 -1.12
CA SER A 195 12.83 -9.28 -0.61
C SER A 195 11.84 -8.95 -1.71
N VAL A 196 10.63 -9.47 -1.59
CA VAL A 196 9.47 -9.11 -2.40
C VAL A 196 8.34 -8.64 -1.49
N ALA A 197 7.55 -7.68 -1.96
CA ALA A 197 6.42 -7.17 -1.18
C ALA A 197 5.31 -8.23 -1.05
N GLY A 198 4.87 -8.45 0.19
CA GLY A 198 3.71 -9.29 0.50
C GLY A 198 2.36 -8.57 0.33
N ASN A 199 1.28 -9.29 0.52
CA ASN A 199 -0.05 -8.68 0.47
C ASN A 199 -0.42 -7.94 1.76
N HIS A 200 0.16 -8.30 2.90
CA HIS A 200 -0.08 -7.66 4.18
C HIS A 200 0.57 -6.27 4.33
N SER A 201 1.57 -5.97 3.51
CA SER A 201 2.22 -4.65 3.47
C SER A 201 1.45 -3.61 2.63
N ARG A 202 0.33 -3.98 2.02
CA ARG A 202 -0.49 -3.06 1.21
C ARG A 202 -1.18 -2.02 2.09
N ILE A 203 -1.23 -0.78 1.58
CA ILE A 203 -1.92 0.33 2.22
C ILE A 203 -3.42 0.31 1.87
N ASP A 204 -3.78 -0.15 0.66
CA ASP A 204 -5.17 -0.23 0.18
C ASP A 204 -5.57 -1.71 -0.04
N PRO A 205 -6.72 -2.15 0.47
CA PRO A 205 -7.25 -3.49 0.21
C PRO A 205 -7.48 -3.78 -1.27
N ASN A 206 -7.67 -2.76 -2.09
CA ASN A 206 -7.85 -2.90 -3.52
C ASN A 206 -6.50 -3.14 -4.21
N LYS A 207 -6.34 -4.33 -4.80
CA LYS A 207 -5.13 -4.76 -5.51
C LYS A 207 -4.68 -3.83 -6.64
N ASP A 208 -5.63 -3.14 -7.27
CA ASP A 208 -5.35 -2.21 -8.39
C ASP A 208 -4.81 -0.85 -7.93
N LYS A 209 -4.77 -0.62 -6.60
CA LYS A 209 -4.30 0.62 -5.97
C LYS A 209 -3.14 0.43 -5.01
N ALA A 210 -2.69 -0.80 -4.86
CA ALA A 210 -1.60 -1.16 -3.95
C ALA A 210 -0.23 -1.05 -4.63
#